data_569e4c485a5faefca80e24cc160e9516
#
_entry.id   569e4c485a5faefca80e24cc160e9516
#
_cell.length_a   1.000
_cell.length_b   1.000
_cell.length_c   1.000
_cell.angle_alpha   90.00
_cell.angle_beta   90.00
_cell.angle_gamma   90.00
#
_symmetry.space_group_name_H-M   'P 1'
#
loop_
_entity.id
_entity.type
_entity.pdbx_description
1 polymer ?
#
loop_
_entity_poly.entity_id
_entity_poly.type
_entity_poly.pdbx_seq_one_letter_code
_entity_poly.pdbx_strand_id
1 'polypeptide(L)'
;MNEQEKFIPKRDIRVDWQLIAEMIKPGSRVLDVGCDDGQLLAHLTETKNVDGRGLELSQAGVNICVANGLSVVQGNADTDLGFYPDGGFDYAILSKTLQATHQPHVVLEQLLRIGQRAIVSFPNFANWRCRSYLAFKGRMPMTHSLDTPWYETPNIHFCTLKDFTALCGKMGVTIEQTVIVDASGKVMTRTNYGAFANLFGADCIFMLSKKKA
;
A
#
# COMPACT_ATOMS: atom_id res chain seq x y z
N MET A 1 -27.66 -28.97 -3.20
CA MET A 1 -27.24 -27.63 -2.79
C MET A 1 -26.03 -27.28 -3.65
N ASN A 2 -26.22 -26.41 -4.66
CA ASN A 2 -25.15 -26.06 -5.59
C ASN A 2 -24.21 -25.07 -4.87
N GLU A 3 -22.96 -25.50 -4.67
CA GLU A 3 -21.85 -24.58 -4.42
C GLU A 3 -21.70 -23.70 -5.66
N GLN A 4 -22.17 -22.47 -5.57
CA GLN A 4 -21.82 -21.45 -6.56
C GLN A 4 -20.33 -21.16 -6.35
N GLU A 5 -19.48 -21.71 -7.24
CA GLU A 5 -18.08 -21.30 -7.37
C GLU A 5 -18.05 -19.76 -7.46
N LYS A 6 -17.47 -19.14 -6.44
CA LYS A 6 -17.18 -17.70 -6.44
C LYS A 6 -16.20 -17.42 -7.56
N PHE A 7 -16.69 -16.85 -8.65
CA PHE A 7 -15.89 -16.50 -9.80
C PHE A 7 -15.10 -15.22 -9.47
N ILE A 8 -13.93 -15.37 -8.87
CA ILE A 8 -12.90 -14.33 -8.88
C ILE A 8 -12.11 -14.56 -10.17
N PRO A 9 -12.18 -13.65 -11.17
CA PRO A 9 -11.37 -13.81 -12.36
C PRO A 9 -9.90 -13.85 -11.94
N LYS A 10 -9.18 -14.91 -12.31
CA LYS A 10 -7.74 -15.03 -12.16
C LYS A 10 -7.08 -13.94 -13.01
N ARG A 11 -7.01 -12.71 -12.49
CA ARG A 11 -6.09 -11.69 -13.01
C ARG A 11 -4.69 -12.07 -12.59
N ASP A 12 -3.71 -11.82 -13.44
CA ASP A 12 -2.31 -11.95 -13.06
C ASP A 12 -2.09 -11.13 -11.77
N ILE A 13 -1.75 -11.85 -10.69
CA ILE A 13 -1.59 -11.24 -9.36
C ILE A 13 -0.46 -10.21 -9.46
N ARG A 14 -0.75 -8.99 -9.08
CA ARG A 14 0.23 -7.90 -9.07
C ARG A 14 1.45 -8.28 -8.23
N VAL A 15 2.63 -7.97 -8.74
CA VAL A 15 3.91 -8.31 -8.08
C VAL A 15 4.00 -7.69 -6.68
N ASP A 16 3.52 -6.47 -6.50
CA ASP A 16 3.51 -5.80 -5.20
C ASP A 16 2.65 -6.55 -4.16
N TRP A 17 1.53 -7.16 -4.56
CA TRP A 17 0.70 -7.97 -3.64
C TRP A 17 1.38 -9.26 -3.22
N GLN A 18 2.09 -9.92 -4.12
CA GLN A 18 2.90 -11.10 -3.78
C GLN A 18 3.99 -10.73 -2.77
N LEU A 19 4.67 -9.61 -2.99
CA LEU A 19 5.72 -9.12 -2.10
C LEU A 19 5.18 -8.71 -0.72
N ILE A 20 3.99 -8.08 -0.67
CA ILE A 20 3.29 -7.79 0.59
C ILE A 20 2.93 -9.10 1.30
N ALA A 21 2.41 -10.10 0.59
CA ALA A 21 2.08 -11.40 1.16
C ALA A 21 3.30 -12.12 1.75
N GLU A 22 4.50 -11.99 1.13
CA GLU A 22 5.75 -12.54 1.68
C GLU A 22 6.10 -11.93 3.05
N MET A 23 5.72 -10.68 3.32
CA MET A 23 6.00 -9.98 4.59
C MET A 23 5.04 -10.39 5.71
N ILE A 24 3.90 -10.99 5.38
CA ILE A 24 2.81 -11.30 6.33
C ILE A 24 2.91 -12.75 6.79
N LYS A 25 2.82 -12.95 8.10
CA LYS A 25 2.78 -14.29 8.70
C LYS A 25 1.41 -14.93 8.48
N PRO A 26 1.34 -16.23 8.19
CA PRO A 26 0.06 -16.95 8.12
C PRO A 26 -0.75 -16.82 9.41
N GLY A 27 -2.08 -16.74 9.27
CA GLY A 27 -3.01 -16.69 10.39
C GLY A 27 -3.07 -15.33 11.13
N SER A 28 -2.41 -14.29 10.61
CA SER A 28 -2.39 -12.95 11.22
C SER A 28 -3.72 -12.22 11.04
N ARG A 29 -4.00 -11.29 11.96
CA ARG A 29 -5.06 -10.29 11.78
C ARG A 29 -4.54 -9.11 10.97
N VAL A 30 -5.21 -8.80 9.86
CA VAL A 30 -4.77 -7.79 8.89
C VAL A 30 -5.88 -6.77 8.67
N LEU A 31 -5.54 -5.48 8.75
CA LEU A 31 -6.38 -4.37 8.29
C LEU A 31 -5.79 -3.81 6.99
N ASP A 32 -6.55 -3.85 5.91
CA ASP A 32 -6.21 -3.23 4.62
C ASP A 32 -6.97 -1.92 4.46
N VAL A 33 -6.24 -0.80 4.45
CA VAL A 33 -6.80 0.56 4.41
C VAL A 33 -6.74 1.09 2.98
N GLY A 34 -7.90 1.44 2.42
CA GLY A 34 -8.06 1.73 0.99
C GLY A 34 -7.97 0.45 0.17
N CYS A 35 -8.77 -0.54 0.53
CA CYS A 35 -8.69 -1.90 -0.06
C CYS A 35 -9.32 -2.01 -1.45
N ASP A 36 -9.91 -0.94 -1.99
CA ASP A 36 -10.53 -0.86 -3.31
C ASP A 36 -11.52 -2.03 -3.56
N ASP A 37 -11.30 -2.86 -4.55
CA ASP A 37 -12.12 -4.05 -4.87
C ASP A 37 -11.79 -5.30 -4.02
N GLY A 38 -10.87 -5.17 -3.06
CA GLY A 38 -10.51 -6.20 -2.08
C GLY A 38 -9.59 -7.31 -2.60
N GLN A 39 -9.00 -7.18 -3.79
CA GLN A 39 -8.18 -8.25 -4.39
C GLN A 39 -6.94 -8.60 -3.54
N LEU A 40 -6.26 -7.60 -2.94
CA LEU A 40 -5.14 -7.87 -2.02
C LEU A 40 -5.63 -8.66 -0.80
N LEU A 41 -6.74 -8.24 -0.20
CA LEU A 41 -7.31 -8.87 0.98
C LEU A 41 -7.73 -10.33 0.69
N ALA A 42 -8.38 -10.56 -0.46
CA ALA A 42 -8.73 -11.90 -0.93
C ALA A 42 -7.49 -12.77 -1.12
N HIS A 43 -6.45 -12.25 -1.79
CA HIS A 43 -5.19 -12.96 -2.00
C HIS A 43 -4.52 -13.35 -0.66
N LEU A 44 -4.50 -12.44 0.32
CA LEU A 44 -3.96 -12.72 1.64
C LEU A 44 -4.77 -13.77 2.39
N THR A 45 -6.09 -13.72 2.28
CA THR A 45 -6.98 -14.72 2.89
C THR A 45 -6.75 -16.12 2.30
N GLU A 46 -6.66 -16.22 0.98
CA GLU A 46 -6.42 -17.50 0.29
C GLU A 46 -5.04 -18.09 0.57
N THR A 47 -3.99 -17.26 0.51
CA THR A 47 -2.60 -17.74 0.53
C THR A 47 -2.00 -17.81 1.93
N LYS A 48 -2.49 -17.00 2.87
CA LYS A 48 -1.95 -16.84 4.23
C LYS A 48 -2.96 -17.17 5.32
N ASN A 49 -4.23 -17.45 4.97
CA ASN A 49 -5.30 -17.70 5.94
C ASN A 49 -5.40 -16.58 7.00
N VAL A 50 -5.33 -15.32 6.57
CA VAL A 50 -5.41 -14.17 7.48
C VAL A 50 -6.86 -13.90 7.90
N ASP A 51 -7.08 -13.40 9.13
CA ASP A 51 -8.32 -12.72 9.51
C ASP A 51 -8.26 -11.28 8.97
N GLY A 52 -8.76 -11.10 7.74
CA GLY A 52 -8.67 -9.86 7.00
C GLY A 52 -9.88 -8.95 7.22
N ARG A 53 -9.60 -7.67 7.45
CA ARG A 53 -10.60 -6.59 7.49
C ARG A 53 -10.16 -5.50 6.50
N GLY A 54 -11.13 -4.87 5.85
CA GLY A 54 -10.88 -3.75 4.95
C GLY A 54 -11.58 -2.48 5.39
N LEU A 55 -10.96 -1.35 5.09
CA LEU A 55 -11.56 -0.01 5.12
C LEU A 55 -11.48 0.57 3.72
N GLU A 56 -12.62 0.97 3.15
CA GLU A 56 -12.69 1.52 1.80
C GLU A 56 -13.61 2.74 1.75
N LEU A 57 -13.15 3.80 1.06
CA LEU A 57 -13.89 5.05 0.93
C LEU A 57 -15.10 4.91 0.00
N SER A 58 -14.92 4.21 -1.11
CA SER A 58 -15.93 4.04 -2.15
C SER A 58 -16.98 3.00 -1.78
N GLN A 59 -18.26 3.40 -1.74
CA GLN A 59 -19.36 2.45 -1.55
C GLN A 59 -19.36 1.35 -2.63
N ALA A 60 -18.97 1.68 -3.85
CA ALA A 60 -18.87 0.71 -4.94
C ALA A 60 -17.81 -0.36 -4.64
N GLY A 61 -16.62 0.03 -4.15
CA GLY A 61 -15.56 -0.89 -3.72
C GLY A 61 -16.04 -1.78 -2.56
N VAL A 62 -16.66 -1.19 -1.53
CA VAL A 62 -17.25 -1.96 -0.41
C VAL A 62 -18.24 -3.02 -0.90
N ASN A 63 -19.14 -2.65 -1.83
CA ASN A 63 -20.13 -3.58 -2.36
C ASN A 63 -19.48 -4.76 -3.10
N ILE A 64 -18.40 -4.51 -3.86
CA ILE A 64 -17.64 -5.56 -4.53
C ILE A 64 -16.99 -6.49 -3.51
N CYS A 65 -16.33 -5.93 -2.49
CA CYS A 65 -15.69 -6.70 -1.42
C CYS A 65 -16.69 -7.60 -0.69
N VAL A 66 -17.83 -7.06 -0.29
CA VAL A 66 -18.88 -7.80 0.43
C VAL A 66 -19.47 -8.90 -0.46
N ALA A 67 -19.72 -8.63 -1.75
CA ALA A 67 -20.19 -9.64 -2.70
C ALA A 67 -19.21 -10.81 -2.84
N ASN A 68 -17.90 -10.55 -2.69
CA ASN A 68 -16.84 -11.57 -2.67
C ASN A 68 -16.63 -12.22 -1.29
N GLY A 69 -17.47 -11.90 -0.28
CA GLY A 69 -17.42 -12.47 1.05
C GLY A 69 -16.29 -11.92 1.93
N LEU A 70 -15.74 -10.77 1.59
CA LEU A 70 -14.73 -10.07 2.40
C LEU A 70 -15.39 -9.21 3.47
N SER A 71 -14.73 -9.08 4.62
CA SER A 71 -15.18 -8.21 5.71
C SER A 71 -14.62 -6.80 5.52
N VAL A 72 -15.40 -5.93 4.87
CA VAL A 72 -15.00 -4.55 4.57
C VAL A 72 -16.08 -3.59 5.06
N VAL A 73 -15.65 -2.46 5.61
CA VAL A 73 -16.52 -1.35 6.02
C VAL A 73 -16.21 -0.11 5.20
N GLN A 74 -17.23 0.70 4.97
CA GLN A 74 -17.03 2.00 4.35
C GLN A 74 -16.42 2.98 5.37
N GLY A 75 -15.39 3.72 4.97
CA GLY A 75 -14.78 4.76 5.80
C GLY A 75 -13.62 5.45 5.12
N ASN A 76 -13.22 6.57 5.72
CA ASN A 76 -12.17 7.43 5.23
C ASN A 76 -10.89 7.23 6.08
N ALA A 77 -9.77 6.93 5.43
CA ALA A 77 -8.48 6.76 6.09
C ALA A 77 -8.01 8.01 6.85
N ASP A 78 -8.40 9.20 6.42
CA ASP A 78 -8.01 10.46 7.07
C ASP A 78 -8.78 10.73 8.39
N THR A 79 -9.99 10.16 8.57
CA THR A 79 -10.88 10.50 9.71
C THR A 79 -11.27 9.33 10.57
N ASP A 80 -11.38 8.12 10.02
CA ASP A 80 -12.07 7.02 10.68
C ASP A 80 -11.13 5.99 11.32
N LEU A 81 -9.82 6.09 11.07
CA LEU A 81 -8.85 5.20 11.69
C LEU A 81 -8.84 5.32 13.23
N GLY A 82 -9.23 6.47 13.77
CA GLY A 82 -9.34 6.69 15.22
C GLY A 82 -10.31 5.73 15.94
N PHE A 83 -11.27 5.13 15.23
CA PHE A 83 -12.23 4.18 15.80
C PHE A 83 -11.67 2.77 15.97
N TYR A 84 -10.54 2.46 15.38
CA TYR A 84 -9.89 1.15 15.53
C TYR A 84 -9.08 1.07 16.84
N PRO A 85 -9.09 -0.08 17.53
CA PRO A 85 -8.38 -0.26 18.79
C PRO A 85 -6.86 -0.27 18.60
N ASP A 86 -6.13 0.17 19.61
CA ASP A 86 -4.67 0.09 19.66
C ASP A 86 -4.21 -1.37 19.65
N GLY A 87 -3.26 -1.69 18.77
CA GLY A 87 -2.72 -3.04 18.64
C GLY A 87 -3.77 -4.10 18.24
N GLY A 88 -4.91 -3.68 17.68
CA GLY A 88 -6.01 -4.56 17.28
C GLY A 88 -5.63 -5.54 16.17
N PHE A 89 -4.58 -5.25 15.40
CA PHE A 89 -4.12 -6.02 14.26
C PHE A 89 -2.62 -6.33 14.34
N ASP A 90 -2.21 -7.44 13.72
CA ASP A 90 -0.79 -7.76 13.58
C ASP A 90 -0.15 -6.90 12.49
N TYR A 91 -0.92 -6.64 11.42
CA TYR A 91 -0.51 -5.77 10.30
C TYR A 91 -1.61 -4.81 9.91
N ALA A 92 -1.24 -3.53 9.70
CA ALA A 92 -2.07 -2.54 9.03
C ALA A 92 -1.42 -2.21 7.68
N ILE A 93 -2.16 -2.40 6.57
CA ILE A 93 -1.65 -2.22 5.21
C ILE A 93 -2.20 -0.92 4.63
N LEU A 94 -1.38 -0.21 3.88
CA LEU A 94 -1.75 0.94 3.06
C LEU A 94 -1.09 0.78 1.68
N SER A 95 -1.75 0.05 0.80
CA SER A 95 -1.21 -0.30 -0.51
C SER A 95 -1.60 0.73 -1.57
N LYS A 96 -0.61 1.53 -2.02
CA LYS A 96 -0.75 2.62 -3.02
C LYS A 96 -1.77 3.72 -2.66
N THR A 97 -2.17 3.80 -1.40
CA THR A 97 -3.18 4.75 -0.91
C THR A 97 -2.56 5.96 -0.20
N LEU A 98 -1.30 5.85 0.28
CA LEU A 98 -0.63 6.92 1.05
C LEU A 98 -0.67 8.27 0.33
N GLN A 99 -0.44 8.28 -0.97
CA GLN A 99 -0.37 9.50 -1.77
C GLN A 99 -1.74 10.13 -2.04
N ALA A 100 -2.82 9.39 -1.76
CA ALA A 100 -4.21 9.85 -1.89
C ALA A 100 -4.78 10.41 -0.58
N THR A 101 -4.09 10.24 0.56
CA THR A 101 -4.55 10.76 1.86
C THR A 101 -4.20 12.25 2.01
N HIS A 102 -5.05 13.00 2.73
CA HIS A 102 -4.83 14.43 2.99
C HIS A 102 -3.72 14.68 4.02
N GLN A 103 -3.57 13.79 5.00
CA GLN A 103 -2.59 13.89 6.07
C GLN A 103 -1.76 12.61 6.22
N PRO A 104 -0.85 12.31 5.27
CA PRO A 104 -0.11 11.05 5.24
C PRO A 104 0.62 10.70 6.54
N HIS A 105 1.18 11.69 7.23
CA HIS A 105 1.88 11.48 8.50
C HIS A 105 0.93 11.05 9.62
N VAL A 106 -0.27 11.63 9.69
CA VAL A 106 -1.30 11.24 10.67
C VAL A 106 -1.81 9.82 10.38
N VAL A 107 -2.06 9.52 9.11
CA VAL A 107 -2.48 8.17 8.71
C VAL A 107 -1.40 7.13 9.07
N LEU A 108 -0.11 7.42 8.85
CA LEU A 108 1.00 6.55 9.26
C LEU A 108 1.04 6.33 10.78
N GLU A 109 0.82 7.38 11.59
CA GLU A 109 0.73 7.27 13.05
C GLU A 109 -0.42 6.34 13.46
N GLN A 110 -1.58 6.48 12.83
CA GLN A 110 -2.74 5.64 13.10
C GLN A 110 -2.49 4.18 12.68
N LEU A 111 -1.90 3.92 11.52
CA LEU A 111 -1.54 2.56 11.11
C LEU A 111 -0.61 1.88 12.12
N LEU A 112 0.40 2.61 12.61
CA LEU A 112 1.34 2.12 13.62
C LEU A 112 0.71 2.01 15.02
N ARG A 113 -0.38 2.71 15.31
CA ARG A 113 -1.17 2.55 16.54
C ARG A 113 -2.03 1.29 16.48
N ILE A 114 -2.69 1.08 15.34
CA ILE A 114 -3.66 0.00 15.11
C ILE A 114 -2.94 -1.34 14.92
N GLY A 115 -1.87 -1.37 14.12
CA GLY A 115 -1.10 -2.56 13.81
C GLY A 115 0.20 -2.65 14.63
N GLN A 116 0.63 -3.88 14.95
CA GLN A 116 1.99 -4.10 15.49
C GLN A 116 3.04 -3.71 14.44
N ARG A 117 2.70 -3.88 13.16
CA ARG A 117 3.47 -3.44 11.99
C ARG A 117 2.57 -2.74 10.99
N ALA A 118 3.10 -1.73 10.31
CA ALA A 118 2.45 -1.14 9.16
C ALA A 118 3.19 -1.55 7.88
N ILE A 119 2.44 -1.91 6.82
CA ILE A 119 3.01 -2.16 5.49
C ILE A 119 2.48 -1.07 4.57
N VAL A 120 3.40 -0.32 3.95
CA VAL A 120 3.06 0.82 3.10
C VAL A 120 3.71 0.64 1.73
N SER A 121 2.93 0.79 0.67
CA SER A 121 3.47 0.82 -0.68
C SER A 121 3.04 2.09 -1.43
N PHE A 122 3.92 2.56 -2.31
CA PHE A 122 3.66 3.74 -3.15
C PHE A 122 4.55 3.76 -4.39
N PRO A 123 4.11 4.39 -5.49
CA PRO A 123 4.94 4.68 -6.65
C PRO A 123 5.98 5.75 -6.32
N ASN A 124 7.24 5.50 -6.73
CA ASN A 124 8.34 6.42 -6.51
C ASN A 124 8.41 7.49 -7.61
N PHE A 125 8.01 8.70 -7.28
CA PHE A 125 8.03 9.83 -8.22
C PHE A 125 9.46 10.26 -8.63
N ALA A 126 10.50 9.84 -7.87
CA ALA A 126 11.89 10.09 -8.23
C ALA A 126 12.48 9.12 -9.27
N ASN A 127 11.70 8.17 -9.78
CA ASN A 127 12.17 7.27 -10.83
C ASN A 127 12.72 8.06 -12.04
N TRP A 128 13.80 7.57 -12.66
CA TRP A 128 14.48 8.27 -13.75
C TRP A 128 13.54 8.57 -14.94
N ARG A 129 12.55 7.71 -15.20
CA ARG A 129 11.55 7.95 -16.27
C ARG A 129 10.70 9.18 -15.96
N CYS A 130 10.24 9.32 -14.70
CA CYS A 130 9.49 10.50 -14.25
C CYS A 130 10.34 11.77 -14.40
N ARG A 131 11.59 11.72 -13.94
CA ARG A 131 12.53 12.85 -14.05
C ARG A 131 12.79 13.22 -15.50
N SER A 132 13.10 12.25 -16.35
CA SER A 132 13.38 12.48 -17.76
C SER A 132 12.17 13.05 -18.49
N TYR A 133 10.98 12.48 -18.21
CA TYR A 133 9.75 12.97 -18.82
C TYR A 133 9.48 14.43 -18.46
N LEU A 134 9.59 14.78 -17.16
CA LEU A 134 9.41 16.15 -16.70
C LEU A 134 10.48 17.09 -17.27
N ALA A 135 11.76 16.68 -17.24
CA ALA A 135 12.88 17.49 -17.72
C ALA A 135 12.83 17.79 -19.24
N PHE A 136 12.51 16.77 -20.05
CA PHE A 136 12.57 16.90 -21.51
C PHE A 136 11.22 17.22 -22.17
N LYS A 137 10.11 16.87 -21.54
CA LYS A 137 8.76 17.13 -22.09
C LYS A 137 8.05 18.30 -21.42
N GLY A 138 8.49 18.72 -20.23
CA GLY A 138 7.83 19.79 -19.45
C GLY A 138 6.38 19.45 -19.06
N ARG A 139 6.04 18.15 -18.97
CA ARG A 139 4.71 17.66 -18.61
C ARG A 139 4.78 16.68 -17.46
N MET A 140 3.68 16.55 -16.71
CA MET A 140 3.56 15.53 -15.66
C MET A 140 3.76 14.14 -16.26
N PRO A 141 4.62 13.32 -15.65
CA PRO A 141 4.93 12.00 -16.17
C PRO A 141 3.72 11.07 -16.06
N MET A 142 3.51 10.30 -17.13
CA MET A 142 2.65 9.12 -17.13
C MET A 142 3.53 7.90 -17.32
N THR A 143 3.47 6.99 -16.35
CA THR A 143 4.27 5.75 -16.34
C THR A 143 3.37 4.58 -15.96
N HIS A 144 3.88 3.35 -15.99
CA HIS A 144 3.09 2.18 -15.59
C HIS A 144 2.58 2.27 -14.13
N SER A 145 3.35 2.91 -13.23
CA SER A 145 2.96 3.10 -11.82
C SER A 145 2.22 4.43 -11.56
N LEU A 146 2.20 5.33 -12.55
CA LEU A 146 1.49 6.62 -12.54
C LEU A 146 0.73 6.72 -13.87
N ASP A 147 -0.30 5.91 -14.03
CA ASP A 147 -1.01 5.67 -15.28
C ASP A 147 -2.18 6.62 -15.52
N THR A 148 -2.50 7.46 -14.53
CA THR A 148 -3.63 8.38 -14.56
C THR A 148 -3.17 9.80 -14.86
N PRO A 149 -3.89 10.56 -15.72
CA PRO A 149 -3.60 11.97 -15.97
C PRO A 149 -3.62 12.80 -14.70
N TRP A 150 -2.81 13.86 -14.63
CA TRP A 150 -2.66 14.70 -13.43
C TRP A 150 -3.98 15.31 -12.91
N TYR A 151 -4.98 15.49 -13.77
CA TYR A 151 -6.29 16.05 -13.42
C TYR A 151 -7.35 14.99 -13.00
N GLU A 152 -7.03 13.70 -13.14
CA GLU A 152 -7.91 12.57 -12.75
C GLU A 152 -7.29 11.68 -11.67
N THR A 153 -5.98 11.88 -11.38
CA THR A 153 -5.28 11.06 -10.41
C THR A 153 -5.82 11.27 -9.00
N PRO A 154 -6.05 10.20 -8.22
CA PRO A 154 -6.35 10.31 -6.80
C PRO A 154 -5.15 10.76 -5.97
N ASN A 155 -3.93 10.70 -6.54
CA ASN A 155 -2.70 11.02 -5.82
C ASN A 155 -2.54 12.55 -5.67
N ILE A 156 -2.72 13.04 -4.45
CA ILE A 156 -2.60 14.47 -4.12
C ILE A 156 -1.22 14.81 -3.54
N HIS A 157 -0.48 13.82 -3.04
CA HIS A 157 0.86 13.98 -2.48
C HIS A 157 1.86 13.06 -3.18
N PHE A 158 2.53 13.55 -4.21
CA PHE A 158 3.63 12.82 -4.81
C PHE A 158 4.83 12.79 -3.86
N CYS A 159 5.37 11.61 -3.61
CA CYS A 159 6.58 11.48 -2.79
C CYS A 159 7.63 10.62 -3.49
N THR A 160 8.85 10.76 -3.02
CA THR A 160 9.97 9.94 -3.45
C THR A 160 10.36 8.95 -2.34
N LEU A 161 11.13 7.94 -2.68
CA LEU A 161 11.74 7.04 -1.71
C LEU A 161 12.48 7.82 -0.61
N LYS A 162 13.22 8.87 -0.98
CA LYS A 162 13.98 9.69 -0.03
C LYS A 162 13.07 10.53 0.88
N ASP A 163 11.97 11.08 0.36
CA ASP A 163 11.03 11.86 1.15
C ASP A 163 10.36 10.99 2.20
N PHE A 164 9.93 9.77 1.79
CA PHE A 164 9.30 8.83 2.70
C PHE A 164 10.24 8.36 3.81
N THR A 165 11.49 8.02 3.49
CA THR A 165 12.48 7.63 4.50
C THR A 165 12.84 8.78 5.44
N ALA A 166 12.89 10.01 4.94
CA ALA A 166 13.07 11.20 5.77
C ALA A 166 11.87 11.44 6.72
N LEU A 167 10.64 11.20 6.23
CA LEU A 167 9.43 11.26 7.07
C LEU A 167 9.49 10.21 8.18
N CYS A 168 9.80 8.95 7.86
CA CYS A 168 9.97 7.89 8.86
C CYS A 168 11.00 8.28 9.95
N GLY A 169 12.12 8.88 9.54
CA GLY A 169 13.14 9.39 10.46
C GLY A 169 12.62 10.48 11.39
N LYS A 170 11.87 11.45 10.85
CA LYS A 170 11.26 12.54 11.65
C LYS A 170 10.21 12.03 12.64
N MET A 171 9.46 11.00 12.25
CA MET A 171 8.45 10.37 13.09
C MET A 171 9.03 9.39 14.13
N GLY A 172 10.33 9.09 14.07
CA GLY A 172 10.96 8.09 14.93
C GLY A 172 10.48 6.66 14.62
N VAL A 173 10.07 6.39 13.39
CA VAL A 173 9.58 5.09 12.94
C VAL A 173 10.74 4.22 12.49
N THR A 174 10.72 2.94 12.87
CA THR A 174 11.71 1.95 12.42
C THR A 174 11.25 1.32 11.11
N ILE A 175 12.10 1.36 10.10
CA ILE A 175 11.94 0.61 8.85
C ILE A 175 12.52 -0.79 9.07
N GLU A 176 11.65 -1.82 9.18
CA GLU A 176 12.08 -3.21 9.41
C GLU A 176 12.49 -3.90 8.11
N GLN A 177 11.73 -3.66 7.04
CA GLN A 177 11.99 -4.24 5.72
C GLN A 177 11.67 -3.22 4.63
N THR A 178 12.39 -3.34 3.53
CA THR A 178 12.18 -2.52 2.33
C THR A 178 12.28 -3.41 1.10
N VAL A 179 11.30 -3.32 0.20
CA VAL A 179 11.38 -3.95 -1.11
C VAL A 179 11.18 -2.88 -2.16
N ILE A 180 12.14 -2.76 -3.07
CA ILE A 180 12.09 -1.83 -4.19
C ILE A 180 11.98 -2.63 -5.48
N VAL A 181 11.02 -2.26 -6.30
CA VAL A 181 10.70 -2.93 -7.56
C VAL A 181 10.96 -1.97 -8.71
N ASP A 182 11.55 -2.46 -9.79
CA ASP A 182 11.73 -1.67 -11.01
C ASP A 182 10.44 -1.61 -11.85
N ALA A 183 10.49 -0.86 -12.95
CA ALA A 183 9.34 -0.68 -13.84
C ALA A 183 8.93 -1.97 -14.61
N SER A 184 9.71 -3.04 -14.53
CA SER A 184 9.37 -4.36 -15.10
C SER A 184 8.74 -5.31 -14.07
N GLY A 185 8.60 -4.85 -12.80
CA GLY A 185 8.11 -5.69 -11.71
C GLY A 185 9.21 -6.53 -11.04
N LYS A 186 10.47 -6.38 -11.43
CA LYS A 186 11.58 -7.13 -10.84
C LYS A 186 12.07 -6.48 -9.56
N VAL A 187 12.28 -7.29 -8.53
CA VAL A 187 12.87 -6.84 -7.25
C VAL A 187 14.32 -6.40 -7.47
N MET A 188 14.59 -5.14 -7.20
CA MET A 188 15.95 -4.56 -7.28
C MET A 188 16.74 -4.75 -6.00
N THR A 189 16.09 -4.56 -4.84
CA THR A 189 16.72 -4.67 -3.53
C THR A 189 15.66 -4.92 -2.45
N ARG A 190 16.09 -5.59 -1.37
CA ARG A 190 15.26 -5.84 -0.18
C ARG A 190 15.74 -5.11 1.07
N THR A 191 16.86 -4.38 1.00
CA THR A 191 17.48 -3.75 2.17
C THR A 191 18.03 -2.35 1.92
N ASN A 192 18.34 -2.02 0.67
CA ASN A 192 18.98 -0.74 0.34
C ASN A 192 18.00 0.21 -0.34
N TYR A 193 17.79 1.36 0.27
CA TYR A 193 16.98 2.45 -0.25
C TYR A 193 17.79 3.72 -0.56
N GLY A 194 19.08 3.54 -0.94
CA GLY A 194 19.99 4.64 -1.30
C GLY A 194 19.66 5.34 -2.61
N ALA A 195 20.59 6.17 -3.08
CA ALA A 195 20.41 7.01 -4.26
C ALA A 195 20.09 6.21 -5.54
N PHE A 196 20.71 5.03 -5.71
CA PHE A 196 20.46 4.15 -6.84
C PHE A 196 19.02 3.61 -6.85
N ALA A 197 18.55 3.11 -5.71
CA ALA A 197 17.17 2.64 -5.56
C ALA A 197 16.15 3.77 -5.76
N ASN A 198 16.46 5.00 -5.30
CA ASN A 198 15.60 6.16 -5.52
C ASN A 198 15.54 6.58 -7.00
N LEU A 199 16.61 6.34 -7.79
CA LEU A 199 16.63 6.69 -9.22
C LEU A 199 15.95 5.62 -10.10
N PHE A 200 16.16 4.34 -9.81
CA PHE A 200 15.72 3.24 -10.68
C PHE A 200 14.48 2.50 -10.16
N GLY A 201 14.18 2.57 -8.86
CA GLY A 201 12.97 1.99 -8.29
C GLY A 201 11.71 2.68 -8.81
N ALA A 202 10.72 1.89 -9.21
CA ALA A 202 9.42 2.37 -9.67
C ALA A 202 8.38 2.30 -8.54
N ASP A 203 8.31 1.19 -7.83
CA ASP A 203 7.44 0.99 -6.68
C ASP A 203 8.26 0.66 -5.43
N CYS A 204 7.80 1.17 -4.30
CA CYS A 204 8.43 0.99 -2.99
C CYS A 204 7.45 0.32 -2.04
N ILE A 205 7.92 -0.67 -1.28
CA ILE A 205 7.15 -1.35 -0.24
C ILE A 205 7.99 -1.35 1.03
N PHE A 206 7.39 -0.91 2.13
CA PHE A 206 8.03 -0.79 3.44
C PHE A 206 7.24 -1.53 4.50
N MET A 207 7.93 -2.27 5.36
CA MET A 207 7.39 -2.71 6.63
C MET A 207 7.98 -1.87 7.75
N LEU A 208 7.09 -1.29 8.54
CA LEU A 208 7.38 -0.29 9.55
C LEU A 208 6.94 -0.80 10.93
N SER A 209 7.64 -0.37 11.98
CA SER A 209 7.19 -0.53 13.37
C SER A 209 7.48 0.71 14.20
N LYS A 210 6.83 0.84 15.36
CA LYS A 210 7.21 1.85 16.34
C LYS A 210 8.64 1.58 16.80
N LYS A 211 9.40 2.62 17.03
CA LYS A 211 10.72 2.50 17.66
C LYS A 211 10.53 1.83 19.04
N LYS A 212 11.22 0.74 19.27
CA LYS A 212 11.27 0.15 20.61
C LYS A 212 11.89 1.17 21.55
N ALA A 213 11.17 1.48 22.61
CA ALA A 213 11.66 2.34 23.70
C ALA A 213 12.88 1.70 24.37
#